data_61678105ba4825829bb0bff95d931cd6
#
_entry.id   61678105ba4825829bb0bff95d931cd6
#
_cell.length_a   1.000
_cell.length_b   1.000
_cell.length_c   1.000
_cell.angle_alpha   90.00
_cell.angle_beta   90.00
_cell.angle_gamma   90.00
#
_symmetry.space_group_name_H-M   'P 1'
#
loop_
_entity.id
_entity.type
_entity.pdbx_description
1 polymer ?
#
loop_
_entity_poly.entity_id
_entity_poly.type
_entity_poly.pdbx_seq_one_letter_code
_entity_poly.pdbx_strand_id
1 'polypeptide(L)'
;MARWPNVPAVYGWLSLDRRGRWCLRGEPVIHRGAIGFMNRNYHCSDDGKWFFQNGPQRVFVDLDYTPLILGFDGSRVLRDHTGQASGELRGAWLDEQGNLLLLGQRAIGLLCDRDLEQVSDSFCLADDSACDDESLARLIAGGPSAERERVFLKWGDKRFELETILRDDVAGKFCFDARPRAGGDDA
;
A
#
# COMPACT_ATOMS: atom_id res chain seq x y z
N MET A 1 14.73 24.34 -13.04
CA MET A 1 14.31 22.92 -13.16
C MET A 1 15.54 22.04 -13.12
N ALA A 2 15.63 21.10 -12.18
CA ALA A 2 16.72 20.12 -12.17
C ALA A 2 16.60 19.25 -13.43
N ARG A 3 17.70 19.13 -14.18
CA ARG A 3 17.74 18.32 -15.40
C ARG A 3 17.66 16.86 -14.99
N TRP A 4 16.77 16.10 -15.60
CA TRP A 4 16.63 14.67 -15.40
C TRP A 4 17.95 13.94 -15.70
N PRO A 5 18.47 13.04 -14.82
CA PRO A 5 19.75 12.38 -15.03
C PRO A 5 19.68 11.43 -16.23
N ASN A 6 20.75 11.42 -17.02
CA ASN A 6 20.87 10.54 -18.18
C ASN A 6 21.66 9.27 -17.79
N VAL A 7 21.04 8.44 -16.95
CA VAL A 7 21.58 7.16 -16.46
C VAL A 7 20.53 6.06 -16.58
N PRO A 8 20.89 4.77 -16.73
CA PRO A 8 19.93 3.67 -16.90
C PRO A 8 18.99 3.49 -15.71
N ALA A 9 19.47 3.75 -14.50
CA ALA A 9 18.73 3.62 -13.26
C ALA A 9 18.81 4.92 -12.42
N VAL A 10 17.67 5.38 -11.91
CA VAL A 10 17.55 6.60 -11.08
C VAL A 10 16.98 6.23 -9.73
N TYR A 11 17.67 6.60 -8.66
CA TYR A 11 17.29 6.37 -7.26
C TYR A 11 17.15 7.69 -6.50
N GLY A 12 16.28 7.73 -5.49
CA GLY A 12 16.13 8.86 -4.57
C GLY A 12 15.54 10.15 -5.17
N TRP A 13 14.96 10.09 -6.37
CA TRP A 13 14.33 11.23 -7.03
C TRP A 13 12.81 11.23 -6.95
N LEU A 14 12.22 10.05 -7.03
CA LEU A 14 10.78 9.86 -7.05
C LEU A 14 10.34 9.14 -5.78
N SER A 15 9.27 9.60 -5.18
CA SER A 15 8.62 8.92 -4.05
C SER A 15 7.12 8.85 -4.24
N LEU A 16 6.51 7.87 -3.56
CA LEU A 16 5.06 7.69 -3.43
C LEU A 16 4.68 7.94 -1.98
N ASP A 17 3.80 8.92 -1.74
CA ASP A 17 3.31 9.20 -0.39
C ASP A 17 2.13 8.30 0.01
N ARG A 18 1.75 8.33 1.29
CA ARG A 18 0.65 7.54 1.86
C ARG A 18 -0.75 7.89 1.31
N ARG A 19 -0.86 8.95 0.50
CA ARG A 19 -2.09 9.38 -0.19
C ARG A 19 -2.10 9.03 -1.67
N GLY A 20 -1.09 8.30 -2.15
CA GLY A 20 -0.95 7.90 -3.54
C GLY A 20 -0.48 9.03 -4.47
N ARG A 21 0.15 10.07 -3.91
CA ARG A 21 0.69 11.16 -4.72
C ARG A 21 2.15 10.87 -5.06
N TRP A 22 2.50 11.08 -6.31
CA TRP A 22 3.87 11.11 -6.76
C TRP A 22 4.56 12.38 -6.31
N CYS A 23 5.75 12.26 -5.73
CA CYS A 23 6.58 13.39 -5.34
C CYS A 23 7.94 13.29 -6.01
N LEU A 24 8.37 14.37 -6.67
CA LEU A 24 9.68 14.48 -7.28
C LEU A 24 10.57 15.34 -6.37
N ARG A 25 11.61 14.74 -5.78
CA ARG A 25 12.49 15.40 -4.78
C ARG A 25 11.71 16.05 -3.64
N GLY A 26 10.66 15.37 -3.16
CA GLY A 26 9.80 15.86 -2.07
C GLY A 26 8.65 16.77 -2.52
N GLU A 27 8.66 17.28 -3.76
CA GLU A 27 7.58 18.14 -4.27
C GLU A 27 6.52 17.34 -5.01
N PRO A 28 5.23 17.54 -4.71
CA PRO A 28 4.14 16.82 -5.39
C PRO A 28 4.12 17.08 -6.90
N VAL A 29 4.00 16.01 -7.68
CA VAL A 29 3.79 16.10 -9.12
C VAL A 29 2.32 16.44 -9.38
N ILE A 30 2.07 17.59 -10.01
CA ILE A 30 0.70 18.08 -10.31
C ILE A 30 0.32 17.91 -11.79
N HIS A 31 1.29 17.66 -12.66
CA HIS A 31 1.03 17.55 -14.09
C HIS A 31 0.33 16.22 -14.41
N ARG A 32 -0.96 16.27 -14.77
CA ARG A 32 -1.82 15.10 -15.01
C ARG A 32 -1.26 14.12 -16.04
N GLY A 33 -0.64 14.62 -17.12
CA GLY A 33 -0.03 13.77 -18.14
C GLY A 33 1.18 12.98 -17.61
N ALA A 34 2.00 13.59 -16.75
CA ALA A 34 3.12 12.92 -16.10
C ALA A 34 2.63 11.86 -15.11
N ILE A 35 1.64 12.19 -14.28
CA ILE A 35 1.01 11.23 -13.36
C ILE A 35 0.46 10.04 -14.13
N GLY A 36 -0.33 10.27 -15.18
CA GLY A 36 -0.89 9.20 -15.98
C GLY A 36 0.18 8.34 -16.69
N PHE A 37 1.31 8.95 -17.07
CA PHE A 37 2.44 8.21 -17.63
C PHE A 37 3.11 7.32 -16.57
N MET A 38 3.41 7.86 -15.39
CA MET A 38 3.99 7.09 -14.28
C MET A 38 3.06 5.93 -13.88
N ASN A 39 1.77 6.20 -13.72
CA ASN A 39 0.76 5.20 -13.33
C ASN A 39 0.74 3.99 -14.29
N ARG A 40 0.78 4.26 -15.60
CA ARG A 40 0.73 3.17 -16.61
C ARG A 40 2.01 2.35 -16.69
N ASN A 41 3.13 2.91 -16.25
CA ASN A 41 4.45 2.29 -16.37
C ASN A 41 5.05 1.91 -15.00
N TYR A 42 4.20 1.79 -13.97
CA TYR A 42 4.61 1.45 -12.60
C TYR A 42 4.61 -0.06 -12.38
N HIS A 43 5.78 -0.60 -12.10
CA HIS A 43 6.06 -2.04 -12.01
C HIS A 43 6.92 -2.37 -10.80
N CYS A 44 6.92 -3.66 -10.44
CA CYS A 44 7.84 -4.25 -9.47
C CYS A 44 8.89 -5.09 -10.21
N SER A 45 10.14 -4.98 -9.82
CA SER A 45 11.21 -5.89 -10.26
C SER A 45 11.20 -7.18 -9.42
N ASP A 46 11.91 -8.20 -9.91
CA ASP A 46 11.95 -9.53 -9.25
C ASP A 46 12.57 -9.46 -7.84
N ASP A 47 13.41 -8.45 -7.57
CA ASP A 47 14.03 -8.19 -6.26
C ASP A 47 13.18 -7.26 -5.34
N GLY A 48 11.91 -7.04 -5.68
CA GLY A 48 10.96 -6.30 -4.86
C GLY A 48 11.08 -4.77 -4.94
N LYS A 49 11.90 -4.23 -5.83
CA LYS A 49 12.03 -2.78 -6.03
C LYS A 49 10.96 -2.27 -6.98
N TRP A 50 10.25 -1.23 -6.56
CA TRP A 50 9.22 -0.61 -7.39
C TRP A 50 9.80 0.56 -8.19
N PHE A 51 9.44 0.62 -9.46
CA PHE A 51 9.93 1.63 -10.39
C PHE A 51 8.88 2.00 -11.44
N PHE A 52 9.02 3.16 -12.06
CA PHE A 52 8.35 3.40 -13.32
C PHE A 52 9.34 3.35 -14.48
N GLN A 53 8.92 2.77 -15.59
CA GLN A 53 9.73 2.66 -16.79
C GLN A 53 9.60 3.94 -17.62
N ASN A 54 10.74 4.63 -17.85
CA ASN A 54 10.83 5.84 -18.67
C ASN A 54 11.69 5.58 -19.91
N GLY A 55 11.10 5.03 -20.95
CA GLY A 55 11.86 4.53 -22.11
C GLY A 55 12.85 3.43 -21.65
N PRO A 56 14.15 3.55 -21.93
CA PRO A 56 15.16 2.58 -21.47
C PRO A 56 15.50 2.73 -19.99
N GLN A 57 15.08 3.81 -19.34
CA GLN A 57 15.46 4.16 -17.98
C GLN A 57 14.46 3.62 -16.96
N ARG A 58 14.96 3.05 -15.86
CA ARG A 58 14.17 2.72 -14.67
C ARG A 58 14.31 3.81 -13.62
N VAL A 59 13.17 4.33 -13.14
CA VAL A 59 13.14 5.31 -12.05
C VAL A 59 12.56 4.64 -10.83
N PHE A 60 13.43 4.28 -9.90
CA PHE A 60 13.04 3.61 -8.68
C PHE A 60 12.35 4.57 -7.73
N VAL A 61 11.37 4.04 -6.99
CA VAL A 61 10.45 4.82 -6.17
C VAL A 61 10.74 4.57 -4.70
N ASP A 62 11.02 5.64 -3.96
CA ASP A 62 11.02 5.61 -2.51
C ASP A 62 9.56 5.56 -2.03
N LEU A 63 9.20 4.58 -1.22
CA LEU A 63 7.85 4.36 -0.71
C LEU A 63 7.75 4.90 0.72
N ASP A 64 6.76 5.76 0.99
CA ASP A 64 6.53 6.23 2.36
C ASP A 64 5.96 5.13 3.26
N TYR A 65 5.33 4.13 2.63
CA TYR A 65 4.85 2.94 3.32
C TYR A 65 4.75 1.75 2.37
N THR A 66 3.59 1.52 1.76
CA THR A 66 3.34 0.38 0.87
C THR A 66 3.52 0.75 -0.61
N PRO A 67 3.77 -0.23 -1.47
CA PRO A 67 3.91 0.03 -2.91
C PRO A 67 2.61 0.46 -3.59
N LEU A 68 1.46 0.11 -3.03
CA LEU A 68 0.16 0.51 -3.54
C LEU A 68 -0.59 1.33 -2.48
N ILE A 69 -1.31 2.36 -2.91
CA ILE A 69 -2.26 3.07 -2.08
C ILE A 69 -3.64 2.80 -2.66
N LEU A 70 -4.50 2.22 -1.83
CA LEU A 70 -5.82 1.75 -2.24
C LEU A 70 -6.90 2.77 -1.88
N GLY A 71 -7.93 2.83 -2.69
CA GLY A 71 -9.09 3.66 -2.43
C GLY A 71 -10.27 3.22 -3.29
N PHE A 72 -11.47 3.66 -2.91
CA PHE A 72 -12.67 3.36 -3.68
C PHE A 72 -12.87 4.39 -4.79
N ASP A 73 -13.23 3.89 -5.98
CA ASP A 73 -13.73 4.75 -7.04
C ASP A 73 -15.22 5.08 -6.85
N GLY A 74 -15.78 5.93 -7.73
CA GLY A 74 -17.20 6.30 -7.67
C GLY A 74 -18.20 5.14 -7.82
N SER A 75 -17.72 3.96 -8.27
CA SER A 75 -18.51 2.71 -8.37
C SER A 75 -18.26 1.76 -7.19
N ARG A 76 -17.59 2.23 -6.13
CA ARG A 76 -17.19 1.45 -4.95
C ARG A 76 -16.29 0.23 -5.30
N VAL A 77 -15.56 0.32 -6.40
CA VAL A 77 -14.53 -0.65 -6.74
C VAL A 77 -13.22 -0.21 -6.10
N LEU A 78 -12.58 -1.13 -5.37
CA LEU A 78 -11.25 -0.87 -4.78
C LEU A 78 -10.20 -0.83 -5.88
N ARG A 79 -9.51 0.30 -5.99
CA ARG A 79 -8.42 0.53 -6.95
C ARG A 79 -7.17 1.01 -6.25
N ASP A 80 -6.03 0.75 -6.87
CA ASP A 80 -4.79 1.37 -6.43
C ASP A 80 -4.64 2.80 -7.01
N HIS A 81 -3.65 3.53 -6.52
CA HIS A 81 -3.35 4.90 -6.95
C HIS A 81 -3.02 5.02 -8.44
N THR A 82 -2.69 3.92 -9.13
CA THR A 82 -2.48 3.90 -10.58
C THR A 82 -3.78 3.77 -11.36
N GLY A 83 -4.90 3.53 -10.67
CA GLY A 83 -6.24 3.32 -11.24
C GLY A 83 -6.56 1.87 -11.58
N GLN A 84 -5.65 0.93 -11.31
CA GLN A 84 -5.90 -0.49 -11.54
C GLN A 84 -6.76 -1.06 -10.39
N ALA A 85 -7.72 -1.94 -10.73
CA ALA A 85 -8.49 -2.65 -9.72
C ALA A 85 -7.56 -3.52 -8.86
N SER A 86 -7.80 -3.56 -7.54
CA SER A 86 -7.02 -4.40 -6.62
C SER A 86 -7.14 -5.89 -6.93
N GLY A 87 -8.18 -6.27 -7.69
CA GLY A 87 -8.53 -7.66 -7.92
C GLY A 87 -9.05 -8.33 -6.65
N GLU A 88 -8.91 -9.64 -6.60
CA GLU A 88 -9.32 -10.45 -5.46
C GLU A 88 -8.41 -10.18 -4.25
N LEU A 89 -9.00 -9.87 -3.10
CA LEU A 89 -8.25 -9.76 -1.85
C LEU A 89 -7.86 -11.15 -1.34
N ARG A 90 -6.67 -11.21 -0.72
CA ARG A 90 -6.06 -12.43 -0.17
C ARG A 90 -5.80 -12.34 1.33
N GLY A 91 -5.90 -11.14 1.93
CA GLY A 91 -5.71 -10.92 3.36
C GLY A 91 -5.84 -9.46 3.75
N ALA A 92 -5.95 -9.24 5.05
CA ALA A 92 -6.09 -7.92 5.66
C ALA A 92 -5.29 -7.84 6.96
N TRP A 93 -4.62 -6.71 7.19
CA TRP A 93 -3.79 -6.45 8.37
C TRP A 93 -4.08 -5.06 8.92
N LEU A 94 -3.93 -4.93 10.25
CA LEU A 94 -3.86 -3.62 10.91
C LEU A 94 -2.44 -3.41 11.46
N ASP A 95 -1.86 -2.24 11.18
CA ASP A 95 -0.63 -1.87 11.86
C ASP A 95 -0.90 -1.26 13.26
N GLU A 96 0.17 -1.00 14.01
CA GLU A 96 0.10 -0.43 15.36
C GLU A 96 -0.47 0.99 15.41
N GLN A 97 -0.67 1.64 14.26
CA GLN A 97 -1.31 2.95 14.13
C GLN A 97 -2.76 2.86 13.67
N GLY A 98 -3.30 1.64 13.48
CA GLY A 98 -4.65 1.40 12.98
C GLY A 98 -4.80 1.55 11.46
N ASN A 99 -3.71 1.56 10.71
CA ASN A 99 -3.79 1.60 9.26
C ASN A 99 -4.19 0.23 8.70
N LEU A 100 -5.20 0.20 7.85
CA LEU A 100 -5.66 -1.02 7.19
C LEU A 100 -4.83 -1.30 5.95
N LEU A 101 -4.20 -2.46 5.94
CA LEU A 101 -3.43 -2.98 4.81
C LEU A 101 -4.20 -4.13 4.16
N LEU A 102 -4.35 -4.08 2.85
CA LEU A 102 -5.07 -5.10 2.08
C LEU A 102 -4.15 -5.71 1.02
N LEU A 103 -4.04 -7.02 1.01
CA LEU A 103 -3.30 -7.75 -0.01
C LEU A 103 -4.21 -8.05 -1.20
N GLY A 104 -4.03 -7.31 -2.28
CA GLY A 104 -4.70 -7.54 -3.55
C GLY A 104 -3.93 -8.51 -4.45
N GLN A 105 -4.34 -8.57 -5.72
CA GLN A 105 -3.71 -9.46 -6.69
C GLN A 105 -2.27 -9.04 -7.04
N ARG A 106 -1.97 -7.74 -7.07
CA ARG A 106 -0.66 -7.22 -7.46
C ARG A 106 0.34 -7.18 -6.30
N ALA A 107 -0.07 -6.61 -5.17
CA ALA A 107 0.77 -6.43 -3.99
C ALA A 107 -0.07 -5.97 -2.79
N ILE A 108 0.62 -5.78 -1.66
CA ILE A 108 0.06 -5.13 -0.48
C ILE A 108 -0.19 -3.65 -0.76
N GLY A 109 -1.29 -3.12 -0.25
CA GLY A 109 -1.63 -1.72 -0.34
C GLY A 109 -2.23 -1.17 0.95
N LEU A 110 -1.90 0.08 1.24
CA LEU A 110 -2.51 0.86 2.32
C LEU A 110 -3.86 1.37 1.86
N LEU A 111 -4.94 1.10 2.60
CA LEU A 111 -6.21 1.79 2.36
C LEU A 111 -6.07 3.26 2.77
N CYS A 112 -6.45 4.16 1.86
CA CYS A 112 -6.38 5.59 2.12
C CYS A 112 -7.30 5.97 3.28
N ASP A 113 -6.82 6.86 4.16
CA ASP A 113 -7.54 7.33 5.35
C ASP A 113 -8.96 7.84 5.06
N ARG A 114 -9.15 8.54 3.96
CA ARG A 114 -10.46 9.05 3.51
C ARG A 114 -11.51 7.96 3.21
N ASP A 115 -11.06 6.74 2.97
CA ASP A 115 -11.91 5.61 2.57
C ASP A 115 -12.13 4.60 3.72
N LEU A 116 -11.54 4.84 4.91
CA LEU A 116 -11.69 3.97 6.09
C LEU A 116 -13.13 3.86 6.55
N GLU A 117 -13.89 4.96 6.54
CA GLU A 117 -15.30 4.97 6.90
C GLU A 117 -16.16 4.02 6.03
N GLN A 118 -15.77 3.81 4.77
CA GLN A 118 -16.51 2.93 3.86
C GLN A 118 -16.37 1.44 4.20
N VAL A 119 -15.38 1.08 5.01
CA VAL A 119 -15.12 -0.30 5.45
C VAL A 119 -15.41 -0.52 6.93
N SER A 120 -15.75 0.54 7.69
CA SER A 120 -16.00 0.43 9.13
C SER A 120 -17.08 -0.61 9.47
N ASP A 121 -18.18 -0.60 8.72
CA ASP A 121 -19.29 -1.54 8.91
C ASP A 121 -18.96 -2.97 8.43
N SER A 122 -17.79 -3.17 7.82
CA SER A 122 -17.35 -4.47 7.34
C SER A 122 -16.55 -5.25 8.37
N PHE A 123 -16.21 -4.63 9.51
CA PHE A 123 -15.56 -5.33 10.60
C PHE A 123 -16.57 -6.10 11.44
N CYS A 124 -16.25 -7.35 11.76
CA CYS A 124 -17.11 -8.20 12.59
C CYS A 124 -16.27 -9.10 13.50
N LEU A 125 -16.93 -9.59 14.56
CA LEU A 125 -16.39 -10.58 15.48
C LEU A 125 -16.56 -12.00 14.94
N ALA A 126 -16.07 -13.00 15.68
CA ALA A 126 -16.13 -14.41 15.28
C ALA A 126 -17.57 -14.94 15.13
N ASP A 127 -18.50 -14.39 15.86
CA ASP A 127 -19.93 -14.72 15.85
C ASP A 127 -20.75 -13.89 14.83
N ASP A 128 -20.07 -13.14 13.97
CA ASP A 128 -20.65 -12.21 12.97
C ASP A 128 -21.31 -10.95 13.55
N SER A 129 -21.23 -10.71 14.85
CA SER A 129 -21.65 -9.44 15.45
C SER A 129 -20.75 -8.29 14.97
N ALA A 130 -21.26 -7.06 15.00
CA ALA A 130 -20.49 -5.87 14.63
C ALA A 130 -19.28 -5.71 15.57
N CYS A 131 -18.12 -5.38 15.00
CA CYS A 131 -16.94 -5.05 15.76
C CYS A 131 -17.00 -3.57 16.16
N ASP A 132 -16.80 -3.28 17.44
CA ASP A 132 -16.70 -1.92 17.94
C ASP A 132 -15.27 -1.40 17.97
N ASP A 133 -15.12 -0.09 18.19
CA ASP A 133 -13.80 0.56 18.23
C ASP A 133 -12.92 0.02 19.37
N GLU A 134 -13.52 -0.45 20.47
CA GLU A 134 -12.79 -0.99 21.62
C GLU A 134 -12.18 -2.35 21.27
N SER A 135 -12.89 -3.20 20.53
CA SER A 135 -12.40 -4.48 20.04
C SER A 135 -11.24 -4.29 19.03
N LEU A 136 -11.34 -3.31 18.13
CA LEU A 136 -10.25 -2.94 17.22
C LEU A 136 -9.03 -2.39 18.00
N ALA A 137 -9.27 -1.53 18.97
CA ALA A 137 -8.18 -0.99 19.80
C ALA A 137 -7.47 -2.09 20.60
N ARG A 138 -8.22 -3.06 21.16
CA ARG A 138 -7.64 -4.23 21.85
C ARG A 138 -6.83 -5.11 20.91
N LEU A 139 -7.30 -5.32 19.68
CA LEU A 139 -6.56 -6.06 18.68
C LEU A 139 -5.20 -5.39 18.38
N ILE A 140 -5.19 -4.07 18.14
CA ILE A 140 -3.98 -3.28 17.85
C ILE A 140 -3.02 -3.27 19.04
N ALA A 141 -3.52 -3.11 20.26
CA ALA A 141 -2.70 -3.04 21.47
C ALA A 141 -1.95 -4.34 21.82
N GLY A 142 -2.32 -5.46 21.18
CA GLY A 142 -1.51 -6.66 21.26
C GLY A 142 -1.57 -7.42 22.59
N GLY A 143 -2.69 -7.40 23.32
CA GLY A 143 -2.86 -8.12 24.59
C GLY A 143 -2.57 -9.64 24.57
N PRO A 144 -2.53 -10.32 25.73
CA PRO A 144 -2.18 -11.76 25.83
C PRO A 144 -3.07 -12.63 24.95
N SER A 145 -2.45 -13.57 24.27
CA SER A 145 -3.01 -14.43 23.20
C SER A 145 -4.27 -15.23 23.56
N ALA A 146 -4.51 -15.51 24.84
CA ALA A 146 -5.56 -16.41 25.28
C ALA A 146 -6.98 -15.79 25.32
N GLU A 147 -7.08 -14.46 25.26
CA GLU A 147 -8.35 -13.72 25.34
C GLU A 147 -8.57 -12.81 24.13
N ARG A 148 -7.81 -12.96 23.04
CA ARG A 148 -7.97 -12.11 21.87
C ARG A 148 -9.28 -12.43 21.16
N GLU A 149 -10.18 -11.49 21.22
CA GLU A 149 -11.34 -11.46 20.35
C GLU A 149 -10.85 -11.42 18.89
N ARG A 150 -11.26 -12.40 18.08
CA ARG A 150 -10.87 -12.46 16.67
C ARG A 150 -11.74 -11.50 15.88
N VAL A 151 -11.11 -10.53 15.26
CA VAL A 151 -11.77 -9.56 14.38
C VAL A 151 -11.57 -9.96 12.93
N PHE A 152 -12.58 -9.76 12.13
CA PHE A 152 -12.58 -10.11 10.71
C PHE A 152 -13.04 -8.93 9.86
N LEU A 153 -12.51 -8.86 8.64
CA LEU A 153 -13.01 -7.99 7.58
C LEU A 153 -13.89 -8.80 6.62
N LYS A 154 -15.17 -8.45 6.50
CA LYS A 154 -16.08 -8.97 5.49
C LYS A 154 -15.83 -8.25 4.16
N TRP A 155 -15.61 -9.01 3.07
CA TRP A 155 -15.35 -8.45 1.77
C TRP A 155 -16.03 -9.27 0.67
N GLY A 156 -17.19 -8.81 0.19
CA GLY A 156 -18.06 -9.61 -0.65
C GLY A 156 -18.47 -10.89 0.07
N ASP A 157 -18.27 -12.02 -0.58
CA ASP A 157 -18.58 -13.35 -0.01
C ASP A 157 -17.44 -13.91 0.86
N LYS A 158 -16.34 -13.16 1.02
CA LYS A 158 -15.17 -13.56 1.80
C LYS A 158 -15.09 -12.90 3.15
N ARG A 159 -14.35 -13.56 4.02
CA ARG A 159 -14.08 -13.10 5.37
C ARG A 159 -12.60 -13.33 5.66
N PHE A 160 -11.88 -12.26 5.99
CA PHE A 160 -10.46 -12.29 6.31
C PHE A 160 -10.28 -12.00 7.81
N GLU A 161 -9.58 -12.87 8.51
CA GLU A 161 -9.15 -12.56 9.86
C GLU A 161 -8.16 -11.41 9.81
N LEU A 162 -8.36 -10.39 10.64
CA LEU A 162 -7.45 -9.28 10.77
C LEU A 162 -6.24 -9.70 11.62
N GLU A 163 -5.09 -9.75 10.99
CA GLU A 163 -3.82 -9.91 11.68
C GLU A 163 -3.24 -8.54 12.05
N THR A 164 -2.46 -8.49 13.12
CA THR A 164 -1.66 -7.30 13.43
C THR A 164 -0.26 -7.42 12.86
N ILE A 165 0.31 -6.31 12.45
CA ILE A 165 1.67 -6.24 11.91
C ILE A 165 2.32 -4.93 12.35
N LEU A 166 3.61 -4.97 12.69
CA LEU A 166 4.35 -3.73 12.90
C LEU A 166 4.69 -3.10 11.55
N ARG A 167 4.61 -1.79 11.48
CA ARG A 167 4.92 -1.01 10.27
C ARG A 167 6.27 -1.40 9.68
N ASP A 168 7.27 -1.57 10.53
CA ASP A 168 8.63 -1.90 10.10
C ASP A 168 8.76 -3.31 9.52
N ASP A 169 7.84 -4.22 9.86
CA ASP A 169 7.83 -5.60 9.35
C ASP A 169 7.12 -5.75 8.00
N VAL A 170 6.32 -4.74 7.59
CA VAL A 170 5.48 -4.81 6.37
C VAL A 170 6.34 -5.06 5.12
N ALA A 171 7.41 -4.33 4.95
CA ALA A 171 8.29 -4.48 3.78
C ALA A 171 8.89 -5.89 3.69
N GLY A 172 9.35 -6.42 4.83
CA GLY A 172 9.89 -7.78 4.93
C GLY A 172 8.83 -8.86 4.66
N LYS A 173 7.66 -8.77 5.31
CA LYS A 173 6.55 -9.74 5.15
C LYS A 173 6.06 -9.82 3.69
N PHE A 174 6.01 -8.69 2.99
CA PHE A 174 5.47 -8.60 1.63
C PHE A 174 6.55 -8.45 0.55
N CYS A 175 7.81 -8.67 0.90
CA CYS A 175 8.96 -8.78 0.00
C CYS A 175 9.09 -7.57 -0.96
N PHE A 176 9.05 -6.34 -0.43
CA PHE A 176 9.35 -5.15 -1.21
C PHE A 176 10.42 -4.29 -0.53
N ASP A 177 11.16 -3.53 -1.35
CA ASP A 177 12.15 -2.56 -0.87
C ASP A 177 11.51 -1.15 -0.83
N ALA A 178 11.33 -0.62 0.38
CA ALA A 178 10.74 0.70 0.56
C ALA A 178 11.69 1.85 0.20
N ARG A 179 13.00 1.61 0.18
CA ARG A 179 14.03 2.63 -0.07
C ARG A 179 15.13 2.10 -1.00
N PRO A 180 14.78 1.78 -2.27
CA PRO A 180 15.73 1.18 -3.18
C PRO A 180 16.95 2.08 -3.40
N ARG A 181 18.13 1.46 -3.41
CA ARG A 181 19.42 2.11 -3.63
C ARG A 181 20.18 1.39 -4.74
N ALA A 182 21.09 2.11 -5.39
CA ALA A 182 22.00 1.51 -6.35
C ALA A 182 22.82 0.42 -5.64
N GLY A 183 22.79 -0.78 -6.16
CA GLY A 183 23.73 -1.85 -5.79
C GLY A 183 25.13 -1.55 -6.34
N GLY A 184 26.18 -2.13 -5.77
CA GLY A 184 27.56 -1.92 -6.23
C GLY A 184 27.84 -2.36 -7.67
N ASP A 185 26.89 -3.04 -8.34
CA ASP A 185 26.99 -3.54 -9.71
C ASP A 185 26.27 -2.65 -10.75
N ASP A 186 25.61 -1.57 -10.34
CA ASP A 186 24.86 -0.64 -11.21
C ASP A 186 25.64 0.64 -11.57
N ALA A 187 26.96 0.67 -11.37
CA ALA A 187 27.83 1.82 -11.62
C ALA A 187 28.55 1.76 -12.97
#